data_1ad55cad2a10a95d24e2ea1f66c7271f
#
_entry.id   1ad55cad2a10a95d24e2ea1f66c7271f
#
_cell.length_a   1.000
_cell.length_b   1.000
_cell.length_c   1.000
_cell.angle_alpha   90.00
_cell.angle_beta   90.00
_cell.angle_gamma   90.00
#
_symmetry.space_group_name_H-M   'P 1'
#
loop_
_entity.id
_entity.type
_entity.pdbx_description
1 polymer ?
#
loop_
_entity_poly.entity_id
_entity_poly.type
_entity_poly.pdbx_seq_one_letter_code
_entity_poly.pdbx_strand_id
1 'polypeptide(L)'
;MSNSTNSILLDVGAIVSDLHYGSFASYWWYSKKDKLTDTIKLYPIRLYLKMHHIKKGAEFFTYITKGKNNKPEYCCYVEDINETSENMSTVVNNVYQKCLEKNKCLKSTNLAGPDYFGMGHEDY
;
A
#
# COMPACT_ATOMS: atom_id res chain seq x y z
N MET A 1 -19.23 -11.17 -8.26
CA MET A 1 -18.88 -10.44 -9.26
C MET A 1 -17.54 -9.78 -9.20
N SER A 2 -17.02 -9.63 -10.24
CA SER A 2 -15.65 -9.23 -10.27
C SER A 2 -15.45 -7.81 -9.82
N ASN A 3 -14.37 -7.59 -9.23
CA ASN A 3 -13.90 -6.28 -8.88
C ASN A 3 -13.33 -5.60 -10.08
N SER A 4 -13.45 -4.31 -10.10
CA SER A 4 -12.81 -3.50 -11.11
C SER A 4 -11.32 -3.34 -10.87
N THR A 5 -10.80 -3.88 -9.77
CA THR A 5 -9.39 -3.74 -9.39
C THR A 5 -8.65 -5.04 -9.63
N ASN A 6 -7.57 -4.97 -10.39
CA ASN A 6 -6.65 -6.07 -10.59
C ASN A 6 -5.34 -5.73 -9.89
N SER A 7 -4.86 -6.64 -9.05
CA SER A 7 -3.62 -6.44 -8.31
C SER A 7 -2.61 -7.49 -8.70
N ILE A 8 -1.39 -7.06 -8.97
CA ILE A 8 -0.29 -7.93 -9.34
C ILE A 8 0.87 -7.67 -8.40
N LEU A 9 1.37 -8.73 -7.78
CA LEU A 9 2.55 -8.64 -6.94
C LEU A 9 3.79 -8.66 -7.82
N LEU A 10 4.57 -7.59 -7.79
CA LEU A 10 5.78 -7.48 -8.60
C LEU A 10 7.02 -7.93 -7.84
N ASP A 11 7.08 -7.63 -6.54
CA ASP A 11 8.19 -8.03 -5.69
C ASP A 11 7.64 -8.23 -4.29
N VAL A 12 7.91 -9.39 -3.70
CA VAL A 12 7.39 -9.71 -2.38
C VAL A 12 8.13 -8.96 -1.27
N GLY A 13 9.30 -8.41 -1.56
CA GLY A 13 10.09 -7.72 -0.57
C GLY A 13 10.69 -8.66 0.45
N ALA A 14 11.05 -8.14 1.59
CA ALA A 14 11.76 -8.92 2.60
C ALA A 14 11.36 -8.52 4.02
N ILE A 15 11.44 -9.50 4.92
CA ILE A 15 11.36 -9.26 6.36
C ILE A 15 12.80 -9.08 6.84
N VAL A 16 13.07 -7.93 7.44
CA VAL A 16 14.41 -7.57 7.88
C VAL A 16 14.43 -7.58 9.41
N SER A 17 15.31 -8.37 10.00
CA SER A 17 15.34 -8.56 11.45
C SER A 17 15.43 -7.25 12.23
N ASP A 18 16.33 -6.36 11.81
CA ASP A 18 16.53 -5.09 12.52
C ASP A 18 15.30 -4.20 12.49
N LEU A 19 14.49 -4.31 11.46
CA LEU A 19 13.28 -3.50 11.32
C LEU A 19 12.07 -4.19 11.93
N HIS A 20 11.86 -5.45 11.56
CA HIS A 20 10.63 -6.17 11.92
C HIS A 20 10.63 -6.72 13.33
N TYR A 21 11.81 -6.93 13.92
CA TYR A 21 11.92 -7.49 15.26
C TYR A 21 12.74 -6.63 16.22
N GLY A 22 13.15 -5.43 15.77
CA GLY A 22 13.92 -4.51 16.59
C GLY A 22 13.06 -3.45 17.24
N SER A 23 13.69 -2.34 17.59
CA SER A 23 13.03 -1.23 18.29
C SER A 23 11.92 -0.58 17.50
N PHE A 24 11.95 -0.71 16.18
CA PHE A 24 10.96 -0.09 15.30
C PHE A 24 9.92 -1.08 14.80
N ALA A 25 9.84 -2.26 15.40
CA ALA A 25 8.98 -3.34 14.93
C ALA A 25 7.52 -2.92 14.81
N SER A 26 7.02 -2.09 15.73
CA SER A 26 5.62 -1.68 15.69
C SER A 26 5.23 -0.94 14.42
N TYR A 27 6.19 -0.35 13.72
CA TYR A 27 5.92 0.35 12.47
C TYR A 27 5.95 -0.57 11.24
N TRP A 28 6.42 -1.81 11.41
CA TRP A 28 6.64 -2.72 10.28
C TRP A 28 5.66 -3.89 10.28
N TRP A 29 4.58 -3.79 11.04
CA TRP A 29 3.51 -4.79 11.05
C TRP A 29 2.17 -4.12 10.94
N TYR A 30 1.36 -4.63 10.02
CA TYR A 30 -0.01 -4.14 9.82
C TYR A 30 -0.97 -5.07 10.56
N SER A 31 -1.80 -4.52 11.42
CA SER A 31 -2.79 -5.31 12.15
C SER A 31 -4.15 -5.18 11.47
N LYS A 32 -4.79 -6.31 11.30
CA LYS A 32 -6.11 -6.36 10.69
C LYS A 32 -7.01 -7.24 11.54
N LYS A 33 -8.18 -6.71 11.90
CA LYS A 33 -9.14 -7.46 12.70
C LYS A 33 -10.05 -8.29 11.79
N ASP A 34 -10.16 -9.56 12.09
CA ASP A 34 -11.10 -10.44 11.42
C ASP A 34 -12.46 -10.27 12.08
N LYS A 35 -13.45 -9.82 11.35
CA LYS A 35 -14.78 -9.53 11.89
C LYS A 35 -15.54 -10.79 12.29
N LEU A 36 -15.22 -11.93 11.67
CA LEU A 36 -15.91 -13.18 11.96
C LEU A 36 -15.42 -13.82 13.24
N THR A 37 -14.11 -13.80 13.49
CA THR A 37 -13.52 -14.47 14.63
C THR A 37 -13.14 -13.52 15.76
N ASP A 38 -13.26 -12.21 15.51
CA ASP A 38 -12.87 -11.18 16.47
C ASP A 38 -11.40 -11.26 16.87
N THR A 39 -10.57 -11.83 16.00
CA THR A 39 -9.13 -11.95 16.22
C THR A 39 -8.37 -10.93 15.41
N ILE A 40 -7.19 -10.58 15.87
CA ILE A 40 -6.30 -9.65 15.17
C ILE A 40 -5.16 -10.44 14.55
N LYS A 41 -4.96 -10.26 13.24
CA LYS A 41 -3.83 -10.85 12.53
C LYS A 41 -2.82 -9.77 12.21
N LEU A 42 -1.55 -10.10 12.29
CA LEU A 42 -0.45 -9.21 11.93
C LEU A 42 0.13 -9.63 10.61
N TYR A 43 0.30 -8.67 9.72
CA TYR A 43 0.90 -8.89 8.41
C TYR A 43 2.17 -8.08 8.30
N PRO A 44 3.27 -8.66 7.86
CA PRO A 44 4.52 -7.90 7.76
C PRO A 44 4.44 -6.86 6.66
N ILE A 45 4.93 -5.67 6.96
CA ILE A 45 5.11 -4.61 5.98
C ILE A 45 6.50 -4.83 5.41
N ARG A 46 6.59 -5.56 4.30
CA ARG A 46 7.87 -6.04 3.78
C ARG A 46 8.63 -4.93 3.09
N LEU A 47 9.90 -4.81 3.43
CA LEU A 47 10.77 -3.82 2.79
C LEU A 47 10.93 -4.18 1.31
N TYR A 48 10.73 -3.19 0.44
CA TYR A 48 10.79 -3.32 -1.03
C TYR A 48 9.66 -4.16 -1.63
N LEU A 49 8.58 -4.38 -0.90
CA LEU A 49 7.36 -4.90 -1.50
C LEU A 49 6.94 -3.97 -2.64
N LYS A 50 6.57 -4.53 -3.78
CA LYS A 50 6.18 -3.73 -4.94
C LYS A 50 4.94 -4.34 -5.57
N MET A 51 3.94 -3.51 -5.82
CA MET A 51 2.68 -3.96 -6.40
C MET A 51 2.22 -3.06 -7.53
N HIS A 52 1.42 -3.64 -8.40
CA HIS A 52 0.80 -2.95 -9.52
C HIS A 52 -0.70 -3.16 -9.43
N HIS A 53 -1.46 -2.07 -9.37
CA HIS A 53 -2.92 -2.11 -9.32
C HIS A 53 -3.50 -1.39 -10.52
N ILE A 54 -4.50 -1.99 -11.13
CA ILE A 54 -5.23 -1.36 -12.23
C ILE A 54 -6.65 -1.11 -11.73
N LYS A 55 -7.06 0.15 -11.70
CA LYS A 55 -8.41 0.53 -11.26
C LYS A 55 -8.94 1.62 -12.16
N LYS A 56 -10.04 1.31 -12.87
CA LYS A 56 -10.75 2.27 -13.72
C LYS A 56 -9.84 3.02 -14.69
N GLY A 57 -8.93 2.30 -15.31
CA GLY A 57 -8.05 2.88 -16.31
C GLY A 57 -6.80 3.54 -15.78
N ALA A 58 -6.64 3.59 -14.46
CA ALA A 58 -5.43 4.12 -13.86
C ALA A 58 -4.57 2.97 -13.35
N GLU A 59 -3.28 3.03 -13.60
CA GLU A 59 -2.33 2.02 -13.15
C GLU A 59 -1.51 2.59 -12.01
N PHE A 60 -1.73 2.04 -10.82
CA PHE A 60 -1.03 2.47 -9.61
C PHE A 60 0.12 1.52 -9.33
N PHE A 61 1.30 2.08 -9.17
CA PHE A 61 2.47 1.32 -8.73
C PHE A 61 2.79 1.75 -7.31
N THR A 62 2.87 0.78 -6.41
CA THR A 62 3.17 1.06 -5.01
C THR A 62 4.39 0.26 -4.58
N TYR A 63 5.21 0.86 -3.73
CA TYR A 63 6.35 0.15 -3.14
C TYR A 63 6.67 0.73 -1.78
N ILE A 64 7.41 -0.04 -0.99
CA ILE A 64 7.74 0.30 0.39
C ILE A 64 9.24 0.39 0.52
N THR A 65 9.72 1.51 1.07
CA THR A 65 11.14 1.71 1.34
C THR A 65 11.33 2.03 2.82
N LYS A 66 12.58 2.09 3.24
CA LYS A 66 12.91 2.53 4.58
C LYS A 66 13.14 4.03 4.54
N GLY A 67 12.30 4.76 5.26
CA GLY A 67 12.42 6.20 5.36
C GLY A 67 13.31 6.62 6.52
N LYS A 68 13.15 7.86 6.94
CA LYS A 68 13.88 8.38 8.09
C LYS A 68 13.46 7.69 9.37
N ASN A 69 14.38 7.60 10.32
CA ASN A 69 14.10 7.00 11.63
C ASN A 69 13.69 5.54 11.54
N ASN A 70 14.13 4.84 10.50
CA ASN A 70 13.87 3.40 10.32
C ASN A 70 12.38 3.05 10.26
N LYS A 71 11.54 3.98 9.84
CA LYS A 71 10.13 3.73 9.63
C LYS A 71 9.84 3.43 8.17
N PRO A 72 8.75 2.70 7.88
CA PRO A 72 8.38 2.48 6.48
C PRO A 72 8.04 3.79 5.79
N GLU A 73 8.45 3.91 4.54
CA GLU A 73 8.03 4.99 3.68
C GLU A 73 7.26 4.38 2.52
N TYR A 74 6.03 4.82 2.31
CA TYR A 74 5.16 4.30 1.29
C TYR A 74 5.21 5.19 0.07
N CYS A 75 5.44 4.59 -1.08
CA CYS A 75 5.57 5.32 -2.34
C CYS A 75 4.50 4.83 -3.31
N CYS A 76 3.92 5.76 -4.05
CA CYS A 76 2.91 5.45 -5.03
C CYS A 76 3.10 6.35 -6.24
N TYR A 77 2.98 5.78 -7.44
CA TYR A 77 3.06 6.60 -8.64
C TYR A 77 2.11 6.11 -9.73
N VAL A 78 1.66 7.06 -10.54
CA VAL A 78 0.85 6.83 -11.74
C VAL A 78 1.45 7.74 -12.80
N GLU A 79 2.02 7.16 -13.84
CA GLU A 79 2.71 7.91 -14.90
C GLU A 79 3.79 8.83 -14.30
N ASP A 80 3.67 10.15 -14.48
CA ASP A 80 4.63 11.11 -13.94
C ASP A 80 4.26 11.63 -12.56
N ILE A 81 3.13 11.20 -12.01
CA ILE A 81 2.69 11.58 -10.66
C ILE A 81 3.33 10.63 -9.66
N ASN A 82 4.09 11.18 -8.72
CA ASN A 82 4.82 10.39 -7.74
C ASN A 82 4.69 11.04 -6.37
N GLU A 83 4.27 10.26 -5.37
CA GLU A 83 4.12 10.75 -4.01
C GLU A 83 4.73 9.77 -3.03
N THR A 84 5.16 10.28 -1.89
CA THR A 84 5.63 9.45 -0.79
C THR A 84 4.97 9.93 0.50
N SER A 85 4.81 9.02 1.44
CA SER A 85 4.22 9.35 2.74
C SER A 85 4.53 8.25 3.75
N GLU A 86 4.42 8.58 5.02
CA GLU A 86 4.51 7.59 6.08
C GLU A 86 3.18 6.86 6.29
N ASN A 87 2.15 7.21 5.52
CA ASN A 87 0.82 6.62 5.65
C ASN A 87 0.35 6.08 4.30
N MET A 88 -0.06 4.80 4.27
CA MET A 88 -0.48 4.13 3.03
C MET A 88 -1.65 4.82 2.37
N SER A 89 -2.68 5.16 3.14
CA SER A 89 -3.88 5.77 2.57
C SER A 89 -3.60 7.18 2.07
N THR A 90 -2.78 7.93 2.80
CA THR A 90 -2.44 9.29 2.39
C THR A 90 -1.75 9.30 1.04
N VAL A 91 -0.77 8.43 0.84
CA VAL A 91 0.01 8.45 -0.40
C VAL A 91 -0.85 8.05 -1.60
N VAL A 92 -1.69 7.02 -1.45
CA VAL A 92 -2.53 6.56 -2.54
C VAL A 92 -3.59 7.60 -2.89
N ASN A 93 -4.21 8.20 -1.89
CA ASN A 93 -5.23 9.21 -2.13
C ASN A 93 -4.66 10.49 -2.71
N ASN A 94 -3.45 10.88 -2.31
CA ASN A 94 -2.79 12.04 -2.90
C ASN A 94 -2.53 11.85 -4.39
N VAL A 95 -2.07 10.65 -4.78
CA VAL A 95 -1.86 10.34 -6.19
C VAL A 95 -3.19 10.34 -6.93
N TYR A 96 -4.22 9.73 -6.34
CA TYR A 96 -5.53 9.66 -6.97
C TYR A 96 -6.13 11.05 -7.18
N GLN A 97 -5.98 11.95 -6.21
CA GLN A 97 -6.47 13.31 -6.35
C GLN A 97 -5.81 14.04 -7.52
N LYS A 98 -4.51 13.82 -7.70
CA LYS A 98 -3.80 14.41 -8.83
C LYS A 98 -4.25 13.81 -10.16
N CYS A 99 -4.60 12.52 -10.16
CA CYS A 99 -5.18 11.89 -11.34
C CYS A 99 -6.53 12.50 -11.68
N LEU A 100 -7.34 12.80 -10.67
CA LEU A 100 -8.65 13.43 -10.87
C LEU A 100 -8.49 14.82 -11.49
N GLU A 101 -7.47 15.57 -11.08
CA GLU A 101 -7.23 16.89 -11.65
C GLU A 101 -6.86 16.80 -13.12
N LYS A 102 -6.15 15.74 -13.52
CA LYS A 102 -5.80 15.54 -14.93
C LYS A 102 -6.92 14.92 -15.74
N ASN A 103 -7.73 14.07 -15.13
CA ASN A 103 -8.77 13.32 -15.83
C ASN A 103 -10.09 13.45 -15.06
N LYS A 104 -10.91 14.40 -15.51
CA LYS A 104 -12.17 14.71 -14.84
C LYS A 104 -13.23 13.62 -15.01
N CYS A 105 -12.97 12.61 -15.81
CA CYS A 105 -13.89 11.49 -15.97
C CYS A 105 -13.83 10.52 -14.79
N LEU A 106 -12.78 10.61 -13.97
CA LEU A 106 -12.69 9.79 -12.78
C LEU A 106 -13.62 10.31 -11.69
N LYS A 107 -14.14 9.40 -10.89
CA LYS A 107 -15.01 9.76 -9.79
C LYS A 107 -14.21 10.03 -8.52
N SER A 108 -14.62 11.06 -7.78
CA SER A 108 -14.03 11.32 -6.49
C SER A 108 -14.41 10.20 -5.52
N THR A 109 -13.42 9.63 -4.86
CA THR A 109 -13.64 8.57 -3.87
C THR A 109 -12.39 8.47 -3.00
N ASN A 110 -12.54 7.86 -1.84
CA ASN A 110 -11.40 7.56 -0.99
C ASN A 110 -10.94 6.14 -1.27
N LEU A 111 -9.64 5.97 -1.39
CA LEU A 111 -9.05 4.66 -1.65
C LEU A 111 -8.48 4.09 -0.36
N ALA A 112 -8.62 2.78 -0.20
CA ALA A 112 -8.08 2.09 0.96
C ALA A 112 -6.61 1.77 0.72
N GLY A 113 -5.72 2.58 1.30
CA GLY A 113 -4.29 2.44 1.10
C GLY A 113 -3.75 1.03 1.34
N PRO A 114 -4.12 0.37 2.45
CA PRO A 114 -3.60 -0.99 2.70
C PRO A 114 -3.87 -1.97 1.56
N ASP A 115 -5.00 -1.85 0.86
CA ASP A 115 -5.29 -2.73 -0.27
C ASP A 115 -4.29 -2.54 -1.41
N TYR A 116 -3.80 -1.31 -1.59
CA TYR A 116 -2.85 -0.98 -2.65
C TYR A 116 -1.42 -1.41 -2.31
N PHE A 117 -1.17 -1.75 -1.05
CA PHE A 117 0.12 -2.26 -0.60
C PHE A 117 0.06 -3.74 -0.25
N GLY A 118 -1.04 -4.41 -0.60
CA GLY A 118 -1.15 -5.86 -0.43
C GLY A 118 -1.35 -6.32 1.00
N MET A 119 -1.72 -5.41 1.90
CA MET A 119 -1.89 -5.78 3.29
C MET A 119 -3.14 -6.61 3.49
N GLY A 120 -3.02 -7.67 4.26
CA GLY A 120 -4.15 -8.54 4.55
C GLY A 120 -4.42 -9.61 3.50
N HIS A 121 -3.56 -9.74 2.51
CA HIS A 121 -3.65 -10.82 1.53
C HIS A 121 -2.89 -12.02 2.03
N GLU A 122 -3.57 -13.15 2.20
CA GLU A 122 -2.93 -14.34 2.76
C GLU A 122 -1.93 -14.99 1.80
N ASP A 123 -2.05 -14.70 0.53
CA ASP A 123 -1.15 -15.25 -0.49
C ASP A 123 0.21 -14.56 -0.55
N TYR A 124 0.40 -13.50 0.21
CA TYR A 124 1.64 -12.72 0.18
C TYR A 124 2.47 -12.89 1.44
#